data_9ed01e0721c52871f03e76201d111805
#
_entry.id   9ed01e0721c52871f03e76201d111805
#
_cell.length_a   1.000
_cell.length_b   1.000
_cell.length_c   1.000
_cell.angle_alpha   90.00
_cell.angle_beta   90.00
_cell.angle_gamma   90.00
#
_symmetry.space_group_name_H-M   'P 1'
#
loop_
_entity.id
_entity.type
_entity.pdbx_description
1 polymer ?
#
loop_
_entity_poly.entity_id
_entity_poly.type
_entity_poly.pdbx_seq_one_letter_code
_entity_poly.pdbx_strand_id
1 'polypeptide(L)'
;MKRAVRVVAILAAVVGASIWGFKGLSKQENSELPEGVRTGYVERGDITAVVGATGTVAGEARANLLFRTAGEVREIRVERGDRVERGQVLAALDTKDLQIAIAQADLGLRSSELQLARLMADPNEEDVAAARALVASAEESLRALVDGPAERDQEVARLSVDQARNSLWSAQGSRDSVAANPMSTQGSVDAAKASVANAEIAVRLAEIQLQQTLEGASQQAIKSAEAQLAQAQASLAKLEDGPSQEDLELARAQVEQSRLSLESATLRLEDATITAPFDGVVVEVHIKAEEYASPTAPAIVLMDLSRFHTDVFIDELDIGRVEVGQEVSVEFDAFPGQGLTGRVVHVADAGTPAQGLVTYEVTVDLGDPALPIKADMTAGVKIIVARREDVLLVPGRAVRRDGESRYVELVEGTSLTRAPVELGVSGEEYIEILSGVEEGDEVVVQRPRTSSFQFQGG
;
A
#
# COMPACT_ATOMS: atom_id res chain seq x y z
N MET A 1 40.19 57.30 -110.85
CA MET A 1 39.87 55.93 -110.27
C MET A 1 40.98 55.32 -109.45
N LYS A 2 42.26 55.72 -109.49
CA LYS A 2 43.35 55.04 -108.66
C LYS A 2 43.56 55.59 -107.24
N ARG A 3 42.95 56.73 -106.83
CA ARG A 3 43.06 57.22 -105.45
C ARG A 3 41.94 56.76 -104.50
N ALA A 4 40.77 56.40 -105.05
CA ALA A 4 39.64 55.90 -104.24
C ALA A 4 39.87 54.47 -103.74
N VAL A 5 40.54 53.63 -104.50
CA VAL A 5 40.87 52.20 -104.17
C VAL A 5 41.92 52.13 -103.05
N ARG A 6 42.85 53.10 -102.90
CA ARG A 6 43.90 53.13 -101.89
C ARG A 6 43.32 53.51 -100.48
N VAL A 7 42.31 54.36 -100.46
CA VAL A 7 41.69 54.84 -99.23
C VAL A 7 40.80 53.72 -98.64
N VAL A 8 40.07 52.95 -99.46
CA VAL A 8 39.25 51.83 -99.06
C VAL A 8 40.11 50.67 -98.56
N ALA A 9 41.32 50.41 -99.18
CA ALA A 9 42.22 49.37 -98.71
C ALA A 9 42.90 49.69 -97.35
N ILE A 10 43.21 50.99 -97.10
CA ILE A 10 43.76 51.46 -95.75
C ILE A 10 42.68 51.41 -94.66
N LEU A 11 41.43 51.78 -94.97
CA LEU A 11 40.32 51.70 -94.01
C LEU A 11 39.97 50.21 -93.68
N ALA A 12 40.04 49.31 -94.69
CA ALA A 12 39.82 47.91 -94.41
C ALA A 12 40.97 47.22 -93.62
N ALA A 13 42.22 47.72 -93.77
CA ALA A 13 43.38 47.22 -92.97
C ALA A 13 43.31 47.72 -91.50
N VAL A 14 42.87 49.03 -91.28
CA VAL A 14 42.70 49.58 -89.93
C VAL A 14 41.51 48.95 -89.17
N VAL A 15 40.38 48.61 -89.86
CA VAL A 15 39.25 47.92 -89.27
C VAL A 15 39.57 46.43 -88.99
N GLY A 16 40.37 45.79 -89.90
CA GLY A 16 40.87 44.43 -89.74
C GLY A 16 41.85 44.32 -88.56
N ALA A 17 42.74 45.30 -88.37
CA ALA A 17 43.65 45.33 -87.18
C ALA A 17 42.96 45.64 -85.86
N SER A 18 41.91 46.50 -85.91
CA SER A 18 41.08 46.75 -84.70
C SER A 18 40.24 45.57 -84.28
N ILE A 19 39.75 44.73 -85.20
CA ILE A 19 39.02 43.50 -84.94
C ILE A 19 39.95 42.45 -84.45
N TRP A 20 41.22 42.36 -84.90
CA TRP A 20 42.18 41.37 -84.43
C TRP A 20 42.84 41.75 -83.09
N GLY A 21 43.04 43.01 -82.86
CA GLY A 21 43.49 43.56 -81.52
C GLY A 21 42.46 43.42 -80.43
N PHE A 22 41.14 43.48 -80.75
CA PHE A 22 40.08 43.32 -79.83
C PHE A 22 39.71 41.84 -79.50
N LYS A 23 40.13 40.95 -80.39
CA LYS A 23 40.01 39.47 -80.13
C LYS A 23 41.18 38.91 -79.30
N GLY A 24 42.23 39.68 -79.05
CA GLY A 24 43.40 39.27 -78.27
C GLY A 24 43.37 39.73 -76.78
N LEU A 25 42.37 40.54 -76.39
CA LEU A 25 42.29 41.14 -75.03
C LEU A 25 41.05 40.72 -74.27
N SER A 26 40.29 39.72 -74.70
CA SER A 26 39.23 39.10 -73.91
C SER A 26 39.42 37.58 -73.80
N LYS A 27 40.61 37.14 -73.42
CA LYS A 27 40.71 35.89 -72.67
C LYS A 27 40.32 36.21 -71.25
N GLN A 28 39.03 36.37 -71.04
CA GLN A 28 38.43 36.15 -69.73
C GLN A 28 38.74 34.69 -69.40
N GLU A 29 39.70 34.48 -68.55
CA GLU A 29 39.85 33.19 -67.91
C GLU A 29 38.52 32.98 -67.18
N ASN A 30 37.66 32.17 -67.80
CA ASN A 30 36.63 31.47 -67.07
C ASN A 30 37.41 30.57 -66.13
N SER A 31 37.66 31.05 -64.97
CA SER A 31 38.08 30.29 -63.82
C SER A 31 36.89 29.45 -63.41
N GLU A 32 36.68 28.35 -64.07
CA GLU A 32 35.71 27.33 -63.64
C GLU A 32 36.37 26.59 -62.48
N LEU A 33 35.70 26.63 -61.35
CA LEU A 33 35.98 25.70 -60.25
C LEU A 33 36.03 24.28 -60.80
N PRO A 34 36.83 23.36 -60.27
CA PRO A 34 36.89 21.97 -60.71
C PRO A 34 35.49 21.38 -60.90
N GLU A 35 35.22 20.80 -62.08
CA GLU A 35 33.88 20.24 -62.38
C GLU A 35 33.37 19.33 -61.25
N GLY A 36 32.17 19.69 -60.72
CA GLY A 36 31.49 18.93 -59.66
C GLY A 36 31.67 19.44 -58.22
N VAL A 37 32.34 20.58 -58.04
CA VAL A 37 32.32 21.30 -56.71
C VAL A 37 30.99 21.99 -56.54
N ARG A 38 30.30 21.73 -55.45
CA ARG A 38 29.12 22.49 -55.04
C ARG A 38 29.56 23.44 -53.92
N THR A 39 29.16 24.67 -54.04
CA THR A 39 29.44 25.75 -53.07
C THR A 39 28.16 26.17 -52.36
N GLY A 40 28.32 26.81 -51.23
CA GLY A 40 27.29 27.49 -50.44
C GLY A 40 27.87 28.80 -49.93
N TYR A 41 27.04 29.67 -49.43
CA TYR A 41 27.47 30.96 -48.86
C TYR A 41 27.38 30.95 -47.34
N VAL A 42 28.24 31.71 -46.71
CA VAL A 42 28.14 32.02 -45.29
C VAL A 42 27.06 33.16 -45.16
N GLU A 43 25.99 32.83 -44.50
CA GLU A 43 24.85 33.72 -44.35
C GLU A 43 24.60 34.02 -42.85
N ARG A 44 24.02 35.18 -42.56
CA ARG A 44 23.50 35.44 -41.20
C ARG A 44 22.09 34.95 -41.12
N GLY A 45 21.79 34.30 -39.99
CA GLY A 45 20.45 33.85 -39.71
C GLY A 45 20.32 33.25 -38.31
N ASP A 46 19.14 32.76 -38.03
CA ASP A 46 18.81 32.11 -36.76
C ASP A 46 19.10 30.63 -36.85
N ILE A 47 19.71 30.07 -35.81
CA ILE A 47 19.95 28.65 -35.68
C ILE A 47 19.34 28.09 -34.41
N THR A 48 18.74 26.90 -34.52
CA THR A 48 18.18 26.16 -33.41
C THR A 48 18.85 24.80 -33.37
N ALA A 49 19.46 24.48 -32.24
CA ALA A 49 19.91 23.12 -31.97
C ALA A 49 18.78 22.36 -31.29
N VAL A 50 18.53 21.18 -31.80
CA VAL A 50 17.49 20.30 -31.28
C VAL A 50 18.08 18.92 -30.93
N VAL A 51 17.53 18.32 -29.88
CA VAL A 51 17.73 16.90 -29.59
C VAL A 51 16.45 16.18 -29.99
N GLY A 52 16.59 15.28 -30.98
CA GLY A 52 15.47 14.50 -31.48
C GLY A 52 15.32 13.17 -30.75
N ALA A 53 14.10 12.83 -30.41
CA ALA A 53 13.75 11.53 -29.83
C ALA A 53 12.36 11.09 -30.30
N THR A 54 12.04 9.83 -30.10
CA THR A 54 10.69 9.31 -30.30
C THR A 54 10.12 8.82 -28.99
N GLY A 55 8.85 9.05 -28.77
CA GLY A 55 8.15 8.65 -27.56
C GLY A 55 6.72 8.23 -27.81
N THR A 56 6.03 7.86 -26.76
CA THR A 56 4.61 7.52 -26.77
C THR A 56 3.83 8.50 -25.92
N VAL A 57 2.68 8.90 -26.44
CA VAL A 57 1.75 9.78 -25.70
C VAL A 57 1.08 8.97 -24.60
N ALA A 58 1.12 9.50 -23.39
CA ALA A 58 0.40 8.98 -22.25
C ALA A 58 -0.63 10.01 -21.72
N GLY A 59 -1.68 9.52 -21.10
CA GLY A 59 -2.58 10.37 -20.32
C GLY A 59 -2.01 10.65 -18.94
N GLU A 60 -2.60 11.59 -18.20
CA GLU A 60 -2.14 12.02 -16.87
C GLU A 60 -2.00 10.85 -15.88
N ALA A 61 -2.93 9.90 -15.93
CA ALA A 61 -2.89 8.69 -15.11
C ALA A 61 -3.49 7.49 -15.85
N ARG A 62 -2.93 6.31 -15.58
CA ARG A 62 -3.45 5.02 -16.03
C ARG A 62 -3.60 4.09 -14.83
N ALA A 63 -4.78 3.50 -14.65
CA ALA A 63 -5.04 2.53 -13.60
C ALA A 63 -5.57 1.22 -14.18
N ASN A 64 -4.89 0.13 -13.84
CA ASN A 64 -5.37 -1.23 -14.11
C ASN A 64 -6.20 -1.66 -12.89
N LEU A 65 -7.51 -1.58 -13.00
CA LEU A 65 -8.45 -1.89 -11.94
C LEU A 65 -8.71 -3.39 -11.91
N LEU A 66 -8.63 -3.98 -10.73
CA LEU A 66 -8.86 -5.40 -10.49
C LEU A 66 -9.76 -5.59 -9.28
N PHE A 67 -10.47 -6.69 -9.22
CA PHE A 67 -11.15 -7.10 -8.00
C PHE A 67 -10.09 -7.56 -6.99
N ARG A 68 -10.23 -7.15 -5.74
CA ARG A 68 -9.33 -7.60 -4.67
C ARG A 68 -9.74 -8.95 -4.07
N THR A 69 -10.96 -9.40 -4.37
CA THR A 69 -11.47 -10.71 -4.02
C THR A 69 -11.90 -11.47 -5.26
N ALA A 70 -11.88 -12.80 -5.20
CA ALA A 70 -12.35 -13.65 -6.29
C ALA A 70 -13.86 -13.86 -6.18
N GLY A 71 -14.54 -13.95 -7.32
CA GLY A 71 -15.98 -14.18 -7.37
C GLY A 71 -16.54 -14.13 -8.77
N GLU A 72 -17.82 -14.46 -8.92
CA GLU A 72 -18.55 -14.35 -10.17
C GLU A 72 -18.95 -12.90 -10.43
N VAL A 73 -18.71 -12.39 -11.63
CA VAL A 73 -19.08 -11.03 -12.03
C VAL A 73 -20.60 -10.96 -12.22
N ARG A 74 -21.26 -10.22 -11.34
CA ARG A 74 -22.70 -10.02 -11.40
C ARG A 74 -23.12 -8.99 -12.45
N GLU A 75 -22.45 -7.84 -12.47
CA GLU A 75 -22.77 -6.75 -13.37
C GLU A 75 -21.54 -5.93 -13.74
N ILE A 76 -21.56 -5.41 -14.95
CA ILE A 76 -20.60 -4.45 -15.48
C ILE A 76 -21.42 -3.25 -15.91
N ARG A 77 -21.11 -2.06 -15.39
CA ARG A 77 -21.89 -0.82 -15.59
C ARG A 77 -21.26 0.12 -16.60
N VAL A 78 -20.16 -0.29 -17.21
CA VAL A 78 -19.39 0.53 -18.15
C VAL A 78 -18.95 -0.28 -19.36
N GLU A 79 -18.82 0.42 -20.48
CA GLU A 79 -18.28 -0.11 -21.72
C GLU A 79 -17.00 0.63 -22.11
N ARG A 80 -16.27 0.07 -23.05
CA ARG A 80 -15.09 0.72 -23.60
C ARG A 80 -15.45 2.06 -24.26
N GLY A 81 -14.79 3.13 -23.82
CA GLY A 81 -15.01 4.50 -24.30
C GLY A 81 -15.90 5.34 -23.37
N ASP A 82 -16.50 4.75 -22.33
CA ASP A 82 -17.33 5.50 -21.38
C ASP A 82 -16.47 6.43 -20.52
N ARG A 83 -17.04 7.60 -20.23
CA ARG A 83 -16.49 8.53 -19.24
C ARG A 83 -17.08 8.23 -17.88
N VAL A 84 -16.21 8.18 -16.87
CA VAL A 84 -16.56 7.86 -15.49
C VAL A 84 -16.01 8.91 -14.54
N GLU A 85 -16.71 9.11 -13.43
CA GLU A 85 -16.34 10.02 -12.37
C GLU A 85 -15.68 9.24 -11.23
N ARG A 86 -14.82 9.90 -10.47
CA ARG A 86 -14.20 9.35 -9.28
C ARG A 86 -15.22 8.81 -8.29
N GLY A 87 -15.04 7.58 -7.83
CA GLY A 87 -15.94 6.88 -6.91
C GLY A 87 -17.10 6.19 -7.60
N GLN A 88 -17.29 6.34 -8.92
CA GLN A 88 -18.33 5.63 -9.67
C GLN A 88 -18.04 4.12 -9.66
N VAL A 89 -19.08 3.31 -9.41
CA VAL A 89 -19.01 1.85 -9.47
C VAL A 89 -19.00 1.40 -10.93
N LEU A 90 -17.95 0.67 -11.32
CA LEU A 90 -17.73 0.20 -12.68
C LEU A 90 -18.18 -1.25 -12.90
N ALA A 91 -17.91 -2.11 -11.92
CA ALA A 91 -18.30 -3.51 -11.93
C ALA A 91 -18.47 -4.03 -10.49
N ALA A 92 -19.29 -5.05 -10.34
CA ALA A 92 -19.55 -5.70 -9.05
C ALA A 92 -19.62 -7.23 -9.21
N LEU A 93 -19.08 -7.95 -8.21
CA LEU A 93 -19.24 -9.41 -8.08
C LEU A 93 -20.61 -9.76 -7.46
N ASP A 94 -21.00 -11.02 -7.50
CA ASP A 94 -22.10 -11.53 -6.68
C ASP A 94 -21.69 -11.49 -5.20
N THR A 95 -22.47 -10.72 -4.41
CA THR A 95 -22.15 -10.43 -3.02
C THR A 95 -22.97 -11.25 -2.02
N LYS A 96 -23.79 -12.21 -2.48
CA LYS A 96 -24.68 -12.97 -1.61
C LYS A 96 -23.92 -13.71 -0.49
N ASP A 97 -22.87 -14.43 -0.86
CA ASP A 97 -22.05 -15.18 0.11
C ASP A 97 -21.31 -14.24 1.07
N LEU A 98 -20.85 -13.08 0.57
CA LEU A 98 -20.19 -12.06 1.38
C LEU A 98 -21.16 -11.40 2.37
N GLN A 99 -22.41 -11.14 1.95
CA GLN A 99 -23.47 -10.64 2.84
C GLN A 99 -23.81 -11.64 3.95
N ILE A 100 -23.86 -12.93 3.61
CA ILE A 100 -24.06 -14.00 4.60
C ILE A 100 -22.88 -14.03 5.58
N ALA A 101 -21.64 -13.91 5.11
CA ALA A 101 -20.45 -13.87 5.94
C ALA A 101 -20.45 -12.66 6.90
N ILE A 102 -20.89 -11.49 6.44
CA ILE A 102 -21.07 -10.31 7.29
C ILE A 102 -22.12 -10.56 8.35
N ALA A 103 -23.28 -11.14 7.98
CA ALA A 103 -24.34 -11.44 8.93
C ALA A 103 -23.88 -12.45 9.98
N GLN A 104 -23.10 -13.47 9.62
CA GLN A 104 -22.51 -14.43 10.55
C GLN A 104 -21.51 -13.74 11.51
N ALA A 105 -20.66 -12.87 11.00
CA ALA A 105 -19.69 -12.13 11.81
C ALA A 105 -20.38 -11.14 12.77
N ASP A 106 -21.45 -10.47 12.34
CA ASP A 106 -22.27 -9.60 13.19
C ASP A 106 -22.95 -10.38 14.33
N LEU A 107 -23.50 -11.54 14.03
CA LEU A 107 -24.03 -12.44 15.05
C LEU A 107 -22.95 -12.89 16.04
N GLY A 108 -21.77 -13.17 15.55
CA GLY A 108 -20.60 -13.52 16.38
C GLY A 108 -20.21 -12.36 17.33
N LEU A 109 -20.14 -11.16 16.82
CA LEU A 109 -19.88 -9.95 17.62
C LEU A 109 -20.96 -9.75 18.67
N ARG A 110 -22.23 -9.76 18.29
CA ARG A 110 -23.35 -9.61 19.22
C ARG A 110 -23.38 -10.68 20.30
N SER A 111 -23.01 -11.93 19.96
CA SER A 111 -22.89 -13.01 20.94
C SER A 111 -21.82 -12.75 21.98
N SER A 112 -20.62 -12.28 21.55
CA SER A 112 -19.51 -11.96 22.45
C SER A 112 -19.80 -10.72 23.30
N GLU A 113 -20.48 -9.70 22.77
CA GLU A 113 -20.96 -8.54 23.51
C GLU A 113 -21.96 -8.94 24.60
N LEU A 114 -22.92 -9.80 24.27
CA LEU A 114 -23.88 -10.32 25.25
C LEU A 114 -23.19 -11.14 26.35
N GLN A 115 -22.15 -11.88 26.01
CA GLN A 115 -21.37 -12.64 26.98
C GLN A 115 -20.61 -11.71 27.92
N LEU A 116 -19.97 -10.67 27.41
CA LEU A 116 -19.33 -9.63 28.21
C LEU A 116 -20.36 -8.89 29.09
N ALA A 117 -21.50 -8.51 28.52
CA ALA A 117 -22.55 -7.84 29.25
C ALA A 117 -23.10 -8.69 30.42
N ARG A 118 -23.26 -10.01 30.19
CA ARG A 118 -23.65 -10.96 31.26
C ARG A 118 -22.58 -11.06 32.33
N LEU A 119 -21.33 -11.05 31.95
CA LEU A 119 -20.21 -11.11 32.88
C LEU A 119 -20.10 -9.83 33.73
N MET A 120 -20.43 -8.68 33.14
CA MET A 120 -20.41 -7.35 33.78
C MET A 120 -21.70 -7.03 34.52
N ALA A 121 -22.75 -7.85 34.39
CA ALA A 121 -24.00 -7.63 35.12
C ALA A 121 -23.80 -7.82 36.60
N ASP A 122 -24.41 -6.94 37.40
CA ASP A 122 -24.41 -7.08 38.84
C ASP A 122 -25.01 -8.44 39.23
N PRO A 123 -24.48 -9.09 40.28
CA PRO A 123 -25.02 -10.34 40.78
C PRO A 123 -26.49 -10.15 41.21
N ASN A 124 -27.31 -11.15 40.97
CA ASN A 124 -28.71 -11.11 41.35
C ASN A 124 -28.84 -10.90 42.85
N GLU A 125 -29.59 -9.87 43.26
CA GLU A 125 -29.82 -9.57 44.69
C GLU A 125 -30.39 -10.76 45.49
N GLU A 126 -31.22 -11.61 44.85
CA GLU A 126 -31.76 -12.82 45.45
C GLU A 126 -30.67 -13.86 45.75
N ASP A 127 -29.70 -14.04 44.81
CA ASP A 127 -28.58 -14.98 44.98
C ASP A 127 -27.63 -14.49 46.10
N VAL A 128 -27.35 -13.19 46.15
CA VAL A 128 -26.55 -12.59 47.21
C VAL A 128 -27.27 -12.72 48.56
N ALA A 129 -28.57 -12.47 48.64
CA ALA A 129 -29.36 -12.65 49.83
C ALA A 129 -29.38 -14.10 50.30
N ALA A 130 -29.52 -15.06 49.41
CA ALA A 130 -29.46 -16.48 49.73
C ALA A 130 -28.06 -16.90 50.24
N ALA A 131 -26.99 -16.42 49.62
CA ALA A 131 -25.64 -16.68 50.11
C ALA A 131 -25.36 -16.07 51.49
N ARG A 132 -25.86 -14.85 51.78
CA ARG A 132 -25.79 -14.23 53.12
C ARG A 132 -26.57 -15.04 54.17
N ALA A 133 -27.74 -15.56 53.81
CA ALA A 133 -28.50 -16.45 54.68
C ALA A 133 -27.76 -17.73 55.00
N LEU A 134 -27.06 -18.32 54.04
CA LEU A 134 -26.21 -19.51 54.26
C LEU A 134 -25.06 -19.22 55.23
N VAL A 135 -24.37 -18.06 55.04
CA VAL A 135 -23.31 -17.62 55.97
C VAL A 135 -23.90 -17.47 57.38
N ALA A 136 -25.01 -16.76 57.56
CA ALA A 136 -25.66 -16.55 58.84
C ALA A 136 -26.07 -17.89 59.50
N SER A 137 -26.59 -18.85 58.72
CA SER A 137 -26.93 -20.20 59.22
C SER A 137 -25.71 -20.98 59.68
N ALA A 138 -24.59 -20.89 58.93
CA ALA A 138 -23.32 -21.55 59.27
C ALA A 138 -22.67 -20.89 60.51
N GLU A 139 -22.76 -19.56 60.66
CA GLU A 139 -22.30 -18.85 61.87
C GLU A 139 -23.09 -19.26 63.10
N GLU A 140 -24.42 -19.32 62.99
CA GLU A 140 -25.26 -19.74 64.08
C GLU A 140 -24.99 -21.20 64.49
N SER A 141 -24.77 -22.10 63.50
CA SER A 141 -24.41 -23.49 63.73
C SER A 141 -23.06 -23.62 64.45
N LEU A 142 -22.06 -22.87 64.04
CA LEU A 142 -20.74 -22.81 64.69
C LEU A 142 -20.87 -22.28 66.10
N ARG A 143 -21.59 -21.16 66.28
CA ARG A 143 -21.82 -20.54 67.60
C ARG A 143 -22.49 -21.49 68.55
N ALA A 144 -23.53 -22.20 68.12
CA ALA A 144 -24.19 -23.20 68.91
C ALA A 144 -23.27 -24.33 69.42
N LEU A 145 -22.29 -24.72 68.59
CA LEU A 145 -21.30 -25.74 68.94
C LEU A 145 -20.23 -25.17 69.91
N VAL A 146 -19.79 -23.93 69.72
CA VAL A 146 -18.75 -23.26 70.51
C VAL A 146 -19.30 -22.86 71.92
N ASP A 147 -20.50 -22.28 71.96
CA ASP A 147 -21.16 -21.90 73.21
C ASP A 147 -21.49 -23.13 74.08
N GLY A 148 -21.49 -24.31 73.48
CA GLY A 148 -21.75 -25.57 74.18
C GLY A 148 -23.23 -25.79 74.52
N PRO A 149 -23.53 -26.83 75.28
CA PRO A 149 -24.90 -27.18 75.69
C PRO A 149 -25.51 -26.09 76.60
N ALA A 150 -26.72 -25.76 76.31
CA ALA A 150 -27.44 -24.76 77.07
C ALA A 150 -27.50 -25.14 78.60
N GLU A 151 -27.43 -24.12 79.48
CA GLU A 151 -27.53 -24.35 80.95
C GLU A 151 -28.72 -25.23 81.31
N ARG A 152 -29.81 -25.10 80.57
CA ARG A 152 -31.01 -25.92 80.77
C ARG A 152 -30.72 -27.42 80.49
N ASP A 153 -29.96 -27.74 79.47
CA ASP A 153 -29.68 -29.16 79.10
C ASP A 153 -28.71 -29.77 80.14
N GLN A 154 -27.74 -28.96 80.62
CA GLN A 154 -26.86 -29.36 81.72
C GLN A 154 -27.63 -29.63 82.99
N GLU A 155 -28.63 -28.76 83.35
CA GLU A 155 -29.48 -28.92 84.49
C GLU A 155 -30.36 -30.17 84.36
N VAL A 156 -30.96 -30.42 83.22
CA VAL A 156 -31.72 -31.66 82.93
C VAL A 156 -30.87 -32.88 83.17
N ALA A 157 -29.63 -32.87 82.68
CA ALA A 157 -28.70 -33.99 82.85
C ALA A 157 -28.32 -34.21 84.34
N ARG A 158 -28.09 -33.12 85.10
CA ARG A 158 -27.85 -33.20 86.51
C ARG A 158 -29.06 -33.76 87.31
N LEU A 159 -30.25 -33.30 86.98
CA LEU A 159 -31.47 -33.81 87.56
C LEU A 159 -31.67 -35.31 87.26
N SER A 160 -31.30 -35.77 86.08
CA SER A 160 -31.34 -37.18 85.74
C SER A 160 -30.40 -38.04 86.58
N VAL A 161 -29.19 -37.53 86.89
CA VAL A 161 -28.26 -38.21 87.81
C VAL A 161 -28.82 -38.25 89.22
N ASP A 162 -29.42 -37.14 89.70
CA ASP A 162 -30.04 -37.09 91.06
C ASP A 162 -31.23 -38.04 91.16
N GLN A 163 -32.05 -38.16 90.11
CA GLN A 163 -33.15 -39.11 90.04
C GLN A 163 -32.63 -40.57 90.10
N ALA A 164 -31.56 -40.90 89.31
CA ALA A 164 -30.96 -42.19 89.35
C ALA A 164 -30.36 -42.56 90.75
N ARG A 165 -29.72 -41.62 91.43
CA ARG A 165 -29.19 -41.72 92.79
C ARG A 165 -30.29 -41.99 93.82
N ASN A 166 -31.39 -41.21 93.70
CA ASN A 166 -32.55 -41.43 94.55
C ASN A 166 -33.14 -42.87 94.37
N SER A 167 -33.19 -43.33 93.14
CA SER A 167 -33.60 -44.72 92.79
C SER A 167 -32.66 -45.80 93.43
N LEU A 168 -31.33 -45.49 93.36
CA LEU A 168 -30.35 -46.37 94.02
C LEU A 168 -30.49 -46.39 95.49
N TRP A 169 -30.64 -45.23 96.10
CA TRP A 169 -30.88 -45.11 97.57
C TRP A 169 -32.12 -45.87 98.00
N SER A 170 -33.25 -45.82 97.28
CA SER A 170 -34.45 -46.59 97.46
C SER A 170 -34.24 -48.09 97.36
N ALA A 171 -33.48 -48.55 96.31
CA ALA A 171 -33.12 -49.91 96.08
C ALA A 171 -32.24 -50.47 97.23
N GLN A 172 -31.28 -49.70 97.72
CA GLN A 172 -30.40 -50.01 98.79
C GLN A 172 -31.22 -50.20 100.08
N GLY A 173 -32.13 -49.23 100.38
CA GLY A 173 -33.02 -49.32 101.48
C GLY A 173 -33.97 -50.57 101.48
N SER A 174 -34.42 -50.90 100.27
CA SER A 174 -35.22 -52.15 100.11
C SER A 174 -34.35 -53.39 100.28
N ARG A 175 -33.12 -53.42 99.81
CA ARG A 175 -32.18 -54.53 100.03
C ARG A 175 -31.88 -54.70 101.48
N ASP A 176 -31.61 -53.67 102.22
CA ASP A 176 -31.27 -53.67 103.63
C ASP A 176 -32.47 -54.15 104.47
N SER A 177 -33.66 -53.68 104.08
CA SER A 177 -34.91 -54.19 104.78
C SER A 177 -35.19 -55.61 104.57
N VAL A 178 -34.97 -56.14 103.37
CA VAL A 178 -35.10 -57.57 103.00
C VAL A 178 -34.03 -58.41 103.66
N ALA A 179 -32.78 -57.93 103.73
CA ALA A 179 -31.66 -58.59 104.36
C ALA A 179 -31.81 -58.65 105.90
N ALA A 180 -32.43 -57.65 106.56
CA ALA A 180 -32.68 -57.66 107.99
C ALA A 180 -33.90 -58.49 108.46
N ASN A 181 -34.74 -58.88 107.48
CA ASN A 181 -35.92 -59.74 107.82
C ASN A 181 -35.60 -61.22 107.90
N PRO A 182 -35.68 -61.85 109.08
CA PRO A 182 -35.35 -63.30 109.28
C PRO A 182 -36.18 -64.24 108.47
N MET A 183 -37.35 -63.87 107.98
CA MET A 183 -38.27 -64.60 107.15
C MET A 183 -37.99 -64.49 105.64
N SER A 184 -36.97 -63.75 105.20
CA SER A 184 -36.63 -63.57 103.75
C SER A 184 -36.00 -64.86 103.24
N THR A 185 -36.38 -65.20 102.00
CA THR A 185 -35.78 -66.30 101.22
C THR A 185 -34.49 -65.85 100.56
N GLN A 186 -33.53 -66.76 100.31
CA GLN A 186 -32.29 -66.44 99.61
C GLN A 186 -32.58 -65.79 98.22
N GLY A 187 -33.61 -66.27 97.55
CA GLY A 187 -34.00 -65.66 96.21
C GLY A 187 -34.50 -64.23 96.31
N SER A 188 -35.18 -63.84 97.40
CA SER A 188 -35.64 -62.46 97.66
C SER A 188 -34.44 -61.52 97.90
N VAL A 189 -33.44 -62.00 98.65
CA VAL A 189 -32.20 -61.27 98.91
C VAL A 189 -31.38 -61.08 97.61
N ASP A 190 -31.30 -62.12 96.85
CA ASP A 190 -30.54 -62.06 95.51
C ASP A 190 -31.28 -61.17 94.53
N ALA A 191 -32.61 -61.18 94.50
CA ALA A 191 -33.40 -60.24 93.68
C ALA A 191 -33.18 -58.75 94.07
N ALA A 192 -33.15 -58.49 95.43
CA ALA A 192 -32.88 -57.19 95.95
C ALA A 192 -31.46 -56.68 95.65
N LYS A 193 -30.46 -57.59 95.70
CA LYS A 193 -29.08 -57.25 95.23
C LYS A 193 -29.03 -56.95 93.79
N ALA A 194 -29.75 -57.72 92.97
CA ALA A 194 -29.81 -57.46 91.50
C ALA A 194 -30.50 -56.10 91.21
N SER A 195 -31.53 -55.71 91.99
CA SER A 195 -32.15 -54.37 91.86
C SER A 195 -31.16 -53.24 92.19
N VAL A 196 -30.33 -53.42 93.27
CA VAL A 196 -29.26 -52.44 93.59
C VAL A 196 -28.24 -52.38 92.47
N ALA A 197 -27.81 -53.50 91.93
CA ALA A 197 -26.83 -53.50 90.80
C ALA A 197 -27.40 -52.84 89.53
N ASN A 198 -28.70 -53.05 89.24
CA ASN A 198 -29.38 -52.39 88.14
C ASN A 198 -29.43 -50.83 88.34
N ALA A 199 -29.74 -50.41 89.62
CA ALA A 199 -29.76 -49.02 89.95
C ALA A 199 -28.38 -48.37 89.92
N GLU A 200 -27.29 -49.10 90.30
CA GLU A 200 -25.90 -48.60 90.19
C GLU A 200 -25.54 -48.44 88.68
N ILE A 201 -25.94 -49.35 87.81
CA ILE A 201 -25.77 -49.20 86.38
C ILE A 201 -26.50 -47.94 85.83
N ALA A 202 -27.75 -47.72 86.31
CA ALA A 202 -28.54 -46.55 85.91
C ALA A 202 -27.86 -45.21 86.34
N VAL A 203 -27.29 -45.16 87.54
CA VAL A 203 -26.49 -43.97 87.99
C VAL A 203 -25.31 -43.77 87.09
N ARG A 204 -24.57 -44.82 86.82
CA ARG A 204 -23.38 -44.74 85.96
C ARG A 204 -23.71 -44.28 84.55
N LEU A 205 -24.83 -44.79 83.99
CA LEU A 205 -25.27 -44.29 82.68
C LEU A 205 -25.68 -42.83 82.72
N ALA A 206 -26.39 -42.38 83.72
CA ALA A 206 -26.75 -40.97 83.86
C ALA A 206 -25.54 -40.07 84.13
N GLU A 207 -24.48 -40.54 84.82
CA GLU A 207 -23.22 -39.82 85.02
C GLU A 207 -22.45 -39.69 83.72
N ILE A 208 -22.40 -40.77 82.91
CA ILE A 208 -21.80 -40.75 81.58
C ILE A 208 -22.53 -39.74 80.70
N GLN A 209 -23.87 -39.77 80.69
CA GLN A 209 -24.71 -38.84 79.93
C GLN A 209 -24.45 -37.39 80.33
N LEU A 210 -24.36 -37.08 81.70
CA LEU A 210 -24.00 -35.77 82.18
C LEU A 210 -22.62 -35.32 81.74
N GLN A 211 -21.60 -36.22 81.80
CA GLN A 211 -20.26 -35.98 81.34
C GLN A 211 -20.22 -35.62 79.82
N GLN A 212 -20.90 -36.40 79.01
CA GLN A 212 -21.01 -36.17 77.53
C GLN A 212 -21.67 -34.80 77.25
N THR A 213 -22.73 -34.43 78.09
CA THR A 213 -23.37 -33.12 77.97
C THR A 213 -22.42 -32.01 78.36
N LEU A 214 -21.60 -32.15 79.42
CA LEU A 214 -20.65 -31.13 79.91
C LEU A 214 -19.42 -31.01 78.97
N GLU A 215 -18.98 -32.06 78.34
CA GLU A 215 -17.86 -32.04 77.33
C GLU A 215 -18.22 -31.20 76.14
N GLY A 216 -19.51 -30.99 75.79
CA GLY A 216 -19.96 -30.20 74.65
C GLY A 216 -19.63 -30.84 73.30
N ALA A 217 -19.54 -30.01 72.27
CA ALA A 217 -19.23 -30.50 70.91
C ALA A 217 -17.76 -30.91 70.76
N SER A 218 -17.53 -32.03 70.01
CA SER A 218 -16.16 -32.46 69.74
C SER A 218 -15.39 -31.43 68.89
N GLN A 219 -14.07 -31.31 69.11
CA GLN A 219 -13.19 -30.44 68.29
C GLN A 219 -13.33 -30.71 66.78
N GLN A 220 -13.67 -31.93 66.42
CA GLN A 220 -13.90 -32.27 65.02
C GLN A 220 -15.22 -31.72 64.49
N ALA A 221 -16.26 -31.65 65.29
CA ALA A 221 -17.54 -31.03 64.92
C ALA A 221 -17.36 -29.50 64.76
N ILE A 222 -16.61 -28.85 65.66
CA ILE A 222 -16.28 -27.40 65.55
C ILE A 222 -15.50 -27.13 64.29
N LYS A 223 -14.42 -27.87 64.01
CA LYS A 223 -13.64 -27.73 62.78
C LYS A 223 -14.45 -27.93 61.51
N SER A 224 -15.39 -28.88 61.52
CA SER A 224 -16.30 -29.10 60.41
C SER A 224 -17.24 -27.93 60.16
N ALA A 225 -17.76 -27.31 61.24
CA ALA A 225 -18.60 -26.12 61.16
C ALA A 225 -17.81 -24.88 60.70
N GLU A 226 -16.55 -24.72 61.17
CA GLU A 226 -15.63 -23.68 60.67
C GLU A 226 -15.38 -23.82 59.20
N ALA A 227 -15.17 -25.05 58.71
CA ALA A 227 -14.96 -25.30 57.28
C ALA A 227 -16.22 -24.97 56.46
N GLN A 228 -17.41 -25.28 56.98
CA GLN A 228 -18.70 -24.94 56.36
C GLN A 228 -18.90 -23.41 56.28
N LEU A 229 -18.58 -22.70 57.37
CA LEU A 229 -18.65 -21.24 57.42
C LEU A 229 -17.67 -20.65 56.41
N ALA A 230 -16.40 -21.07 56.40
CA ALA A 230 -15.41 -20.60 55.45
C ALA A 230 -15.85 -20.86 53.98
N GLN A 231 -16.47 -22.01 53.72
CA GLN A 231 -17.00 -22.32 52.37
C GLN A 231 -18.18 -21.39 52.01
N ALA A 232 -19.09 -21.13 52.93
CA ALA A 232 -20.21 -20.21 52.71
C ALA A 232 -19.73 -18.75 52.50
N GLN A 233 -18.76 -18.30 53.29
CA GLN A 233 -18.13 -16.97 53.13
C GLN A 233 -17.40 -16.84 51.83
N ALA A 234 -16.63 -17.86 51.39
CA ALA A 234 -15.96 -17.85 50.11
C ALA A 234 -16.94 -17.80 48.91
N SER A 235 -18.09 -18.47 49.05
CA SER A 235 -19.15 -18.41 48.03
C SER A 235 -19.81 -17.03 47.95
N LEU A 236 -20.05 -16.40 49.08
CA LEU A 236 -20.58 -15.04 49.16
C LEU A 236 -19.58 -14.02 48.56
N ALA A 237 -18.32 -14.08 48.98
CA ALA A 237 -17.26 -13.21 48.46
C ALA A 237 -17.14 -13.31 46.95
N LYS A 238 -17.19 -14.54 46.39
CA LYS A 238 -17.14 -14.75 44.92
C LYS A 238 -18.33 -14.10 44.21
N LEU A 239 -19.50 -14.04 44.83
CA LEU A 239 -20.67 -13.33 44.27
C LEU A 239 -20.53 -11.81 44.38
N GLU A 240 -20.06 -11.30 45.54
CA GLU A 240 -19.92 -9.87 45.80
C GLU A 240 -18.74 -9.23 45.04
N ASP A 241 -17.60 -9.93 44.90
CA ASP A 241 -16.42 -9.45 44.16
C ASP A 241 -16.66 -9.47 42.64
N GLY A 242 -17.63 -10.25 42.16
CA GLY A 242 -17.93 -10.40 40.74
C GLY A 242 -16.82 -11.12 39.94
N PRO A 243 -16.78 -10.92 38.63
CA PRO A 243 -15.79 -11.54 37.74
C PRO A 243 -14.40 -10.97 37.99
N SER A 244 -13.37 -11.81 37.82
CA SER A 244 -11.99 -11.34 37.93
C SER A 244 -11.63 -10.38 36.80
N GLN A 245 -10.63 -9.52 37.00
CA GLN A 245 -10.13 -8.63 35.95
C GLN A 245 -9.67 -9.42 34.73
N GLU A 246 -9.04 -10.58 34.94
CA GLU A 246 -8.59 -11.48 33.88
C GLU A 246 -9.77 -12.02 33.05
N ASP A 247 -10.89 -12.40 33.70
CA ASP A 247 -12.10 -12.85 32.99
C ASP A 247 -12.70 -11.72 32.14
N LEU A 248 -12.71 -10.49 32.66
CA LEU A 248 -13.18 -9.31 31.94
C LEU A 248 -12.28 -8.96 30.75
N GLU A 249 -10.95 -9.01 30.93
CA GLU A 249 -10.00 -8.79 29.83
C GLU A 249 -10.13 -9.85 28.74
N LEU A 250 -10.29 -11.13 29.12
CA LEU A 250 -10.52 -12.20 28.17
C LEU A 250 -11.83 -12.01 27.39
N ALA A 251 -12.90 -11.64 28.08
CA ALA A 251 -14.19 -11.38 27.43
C ALA A 251 -14.12 -10.16 26.48
N ARG A 252 -13.40 -9.08 26.87
CA ARG A 252 -13.15 -7.92 26.00
C ARG A 252 -12.32 -8.29 24.79
N ALA A 253 -11.27 -9.09 24.96
CA ALA A 253 -10.47 -9.58 23.85
C ALA A 253 -11.31 -10.42 22.86
N GLN A 254 -12.26 -11.21 23.38
CA GLN A 254 -13.18 -11.98 22.53
C GLN A 254 -14.12 -11.07 21.73
N VAL A 255 -14.61 -9.97 22.30
CA VAL A 255 -15.42 -8.95 21.59
C VAL A 255 -14.59 -8.31 20.50
N GLU A 256 -13.35 -7.90 20.79
CA GLU A 256 -12.45 -7.28 19.81
C GLU A 256 -12.11 -8.24 18.66
N GLN A 257 -11.86 -9.51 18.96
CA GLN A 257 -11.65 -10.54 17.94
C GLN A 257 -12.87 -10.69 17.01
N SER A 258 -14.08 -10.66 17.58
CA SER A 258 -15.31 -10.77 16.79
C SER A 258 -15.55 -9.51 15.94
N ARG A 259 -15.18 -8.32 16.48
CA ARG A 259 -15.24 -7.05 15.75
C ARG A 259 -14.31 -7.03 14.54
N LEU A 260 -13.06 -7.48 14.73
CA LEU A 260 -12.10 -7.61 13.62
C LEU A 260 -12.58 -8.61 12.56
N SER A 261 -13.29 -9.66 12.97
CA SER A 261 -13.90 -10.61 12.04
C SER A 261 -15.00 -9.96 11.21
N LEU A 262 -15.85 -9.12 11.81
CA LEU A 262 -16.87 -8.36 11.10
C LEU A 262 -16.24 -7.33 10.16
N GLU A 263 -15.22 -6.60 10.59
CA GLU A 263 -14.48 -5.65 9.77
C GLU A 263 -13.84 -6.34 8.55
N SER A 264 -13.19 -7.49 8.75
CA SER A 264 -12.64 -8.29 7.66
C SER A 264 -13.70 -8.75 6.66
N ALA A 265 -14.89 -9.15 7.12
CA ALA A 265 -15.98 -9.54 6.25
C ALA A 265 -16.54 -8.34 5.46
N THR A 266 -16.58 -7.15 6.08
CA THR A 266 -17.03 -5.90 5.45
C THR A 266 -16.03 -5.45 4.37
N LEU A 267 -14.73 -5.47 4.66
CA LEU A 267 -13.70 -5.16 3.67
C LEU A 267 -13.76 -6.08 2.45
N ARG A 268 -14.02 -7.36 2.64
CA ARG A 268 -14.22 -8.29 1.51
C ARG A 268 -15.43 -7.93 0.64
N LEU A 269 -16.47 -7.38 1.23
CA LEU A 269 -17.62 -6.88 0.47
C LEU A 269 -17.27 -5.61 -0.33
N GLU A 270 -16.51 -4.71 0.24
CA GLU A 270 -15.99 -3.52 -0.47
C GLU A 270 -15.07 -3.94 -1.63
N ASP A 271 -14.18 -4.90 -1.39
CA ASP A 271 -13.26 -5.46 -2.38
C ASP A 271 -13.96 -6.22 -3.53
N ALA A 272 -15.25 -6.54 -3.37
CA ALA A 272 -16.08 -7.14 -4.41
C ALA A 272 -16.61 -6.12 -5.42
N THR A 273 -16.31 -4.82 -5.27
CA THR A 273 -16.69 -3.77 -6.21
C THR A 273 -15.49 -3.04 -6.75
N ILE A 274 -15.49 -2.76 -8.05
CA ILE A 274 -14.49 -1.89 -8.68
C ILE A 274 -15.07 -0.50 -8.79
N THR A 275 -14.38 0.49 -8.24
CA THR A 275 -14.71 1.91 -8.34
C THR A 275 -13.60 2.67 -9.06
N ALA A 276 -13.95 3.75 -9.75
CA ALA A 276 -13.00 4.63 -10.40
C ALA A 276 -12.19 5.43 -9.36
N PRO A 277 -10.84 5.37 -9.36
CA PRO A 277 -10.01 6.12 -8.43
C PRO A 277 -9.91 7.62 -8.79
N PHE A 278 -10.14 7.97 -10.06
CA PHE A 278 -10.13 9.33 -10.61
C PHE A 278 -11.12 9.44 -11.78
N ASP A 279 -11.39 10.67 -12.21
CA ASP A 279 -12.20 10.95 -13.39
C ASP A 279 -11.45 10.55 -14.66
N GLY A 280 -12.10 9.78 -15.56
CA GLY A 280 -11.38 9.30 -16.73
C GLY A 280 -12.26 8.60 -17.75
N VAL A 281 -11.60 7.93 -18.67
CA VAL A 281 -12.22 7.14 -19.74
C VAL A 281 -11.84 5.67 -19.61
N VAL A 282 -12.81 4.79 -19.73
CA VAL A 282 -12.59 3.33 -19.77
C VAL A 282 -11.93 2.95 -21.10
N VAL A 283 -10.68 2.52 -21.05
CA VAL A 283 -9.91 2.14 -22.25
C VAL A 283 -10.17 0.71 -22.65
N GLU A 284 -10.21 -0.20 -21.67
CA GLU A 284 -10.42 -1.63 -21.88
C GLU A 284 -11.28 -2.23 -20.77
N VAL A 285 -12.09 -3.23 -21.15
CA VAL A 285 -12.86 -4.07 -20.24
C VAL A 285 -12.51 -5.52 -20.57
N HIS A 286 -11.88 -6.22 -19.64
CA HIS A 286 -11.40 -7.59 -19.84
C HIS A 286 -12.29 -8.67 -19.21
N ILE A 287 -13.36 -8.27 -18.56
CA ILE A 287 -14.30 -9.17 -17.87
C ILE A 287 -15.65 -9.21 -18.60
N LYS A 288 -16.40 -10.29 -18.37
CA LYS A 288 -17.79 -10.43 -18.82
C LYS A 288 -18.69 -10.78 -17.64
N ALA A 289 -19.97 -10.44 -17.78
CA ALA A 289 -20.97 -10.88 -16.81
C ALA A 289 -21.03 -12.42 -16.76
N GLU A 290 -21.28 -12.97 -15.58
CA GLU A 290 -21.31 -14.41 -15.30
C GLU A 290 -19.94 -15.12 -15.44
N GLU A 291 -18.84 -14.37 -15.62
CA GLU A 291 -17.48 -14.89 -15.63
C GLU A 291 -16.90 -14.86 -14.22
N TYR A 292 -16.02 -15.80 -13.90
CA TYR A 292 -15.34 -15.83 -12.61
C TYR A 292 -14.09 -14.93 -12.64
N ALA A 293 -14.11 -13.85 -11.90
CA ALA A 293 -13.00 -12.90 -11.80
C ALA A 293 -11.98 -13.31 -10.75
N SER A 294 -10.70 -13.10 -11.08
CA SER A 294 -9.54 -13.35 -10.22
C SER A 294 -8.86 -12.05 -9.80
N PRO A 295 -8.32 -11.94 -8.57
CA PRO A 295 -7.60 -10.77 -8.10
C PRO A 295 -6.22 -10.56 -8.78
N THR A 296 -5.79 -11.48 -9.63
CA THR A 296 -4.50 -11.41 -10.33
C THR A 296 -4.59 -10.83 -11.74
N ALA A 297 -5.78 -10.73 -12.31
CA ALA A 297 -5.99 -10.24 -13.65
C ALA A 297 -6.68 -8.87 -13.65
N PRO A 298 -6.20 -7.89 -14.44
CA PRO A 298 -6.89 -6.61 -14.60
C PRO A 298 -8.28 -6.83 -15.19
N ALA A 299 -9.28 -6.19 -14.59
CA ALA A 299 -10.67 -6.28 -15.04
C ALA A 299 -11.04 -5.10 -15.96
N ILE A 300 -10.63 -3.89 -15.60
CA ILE A 300 -10.92 -2.66 -16.33
C ILE A 300 -9.67 -1.79 -16.34
N VAL A 301 -9.36 -1.21 -17.49
CA VAL A 301 -8.29 -0.22 -17.63
C VAL A 301 -8.93 1.17 -17.74
N LEU A 302 -8.62 2.02 -16.78
CA LEU A 302 -9.06 3.41 -16.72
C LEU A 302 -7.89 4.34 -17.02
N MET A 303 -8.13 5.40 -17.79
CA MET A 303 -7.13 6.40 -18.12
C MET A 303 -7.70 7.81 -17.95
N ASP A 304 -6.92 8.68 -17.31
CA ASP A 304 -7.20 10.10 -17.27
C ASP A 304 -6.65 10.75 -18.55
N LEU A 305 -7.55 11.28 -19.37
CA LEU A 305 -7.24 11.96 -20.62
C LEU A 305 -7.43 13.47 -20.52
N SER A 306 -7.43 14.04 -19.31
CA SER A 306 -7.56 15.48 -19.10
C SER A 306 -6.32 16.25 -19.55
N ARG A 307 -5.14 15.64 -19.45
CA ARG A 307 -3.85 16.13 -19.90
C ARG A 307 -3.08 15.01 -20.57
N PHE A 308 -2.20 15.43 -21.48
CA PHE A 308 -1.33 14.49 -22.17
C PHE A 308 0.13 14.86 -21.94
N HIS A 309 0.94 13.87 -21.78
CA HIS A 309 2.40 13.99 -21.80
C HIS A 309 2.99 12.95 -22.72
N THR A 310 4.24 13.11 -23.09
CA THR A 310 4.98 12.09 -23.84
C THR A 310 6.28 11.79 -23.11
N ASP A 311 6.55 10.50 -22.93
CA ASP A 311 7.81 10.04 -22.38
C ASP A 311 8.73 9.66 -23.52
N VAL A 312 9.90 10.29 -23.55
CA VAL A 312 10.94 10.06 -24.56
C VAL A 312 12.22 9.61 -23.90
N PHE A 313 13.00 8.80 -24.62
CA PHE A 313 14.27 8.31 -24.16
C PHE A 313 15.40 8.99 -24.92
N ILE A 314 16.24 9.74 -24.20
CA ILE A 314 17.36 10.50 -24.73
C ILE A 314 18.66 9.76 -24.44
N ASP A 315 19.56 9.70 -25.42
CA ASP A 315 20.89 9.09 -25.31
C ASP A 315 21.77 9.88 -24.29
N GLU A 316 22.67 9.15 -23.62
CA GLU A 316 23.65 9.70 -22.67
C GLU A 316 24.50 10.84 -23.28
N LEU A 317 24.76 10.80 -24.60
CA LEU A 317 25.54 11.82 -25.29
C LEU A 317 24.80 13.16 -25.40
N ASP A 318 23.48 13.14 -25.37
CA ASP A 318 22.63 14.31 -25.61
C ASP A 318 21.94 14.84 -24.35
N ILE A 319 21.76 13.99 -23.31
CA ILE A 319 21.03 14.36 -22.08
C ILE A 319 21.66 15.54 -21.35
N GLY A 320 22.99 15.70 -21.41
CA GLY A 320 23.67 16.82 -20.75
C GLY A 320 23.29 18.21 -21.25
N ARG A 321 22.52 18.30 -22.35
CA ARG A 321 22.02 19.56 -22.95
C ARG A 321 20.51 19.77 -22.70
N VAL A 322 19.83 18.76 -22.16
CA VAL A 322 18.38 18.80 -21.91
C VAL A 322 18.11 19.23 -20.48
N GLU A 323 17.31 20.29 -20.35
CA GLU A 323 16.96 20.89 -19.07
C GLU A 323 15.43 21.05 -18.94
N VAL A 324 14.94 20.99 -17.70
CA VAL A 324 13.54 21.26 -17.39
C VAL A 324 13.17 22.69 -17.79
N GLY A 325 12.02 22.84 -18.45
CA GLY A 325 11.51 24.12 -18.91
C GLY A 325 11.79 24.42 -20.38
N GLN A 326 12.64 23.63 -21.08
CA GLN A 326 12.90 23.81 -22.50
C GLN A 326 11.64 23.58 -23.32
N GLU A 327 11.52 24.36 -24.42
CA GLU A 327 10.46 24.24 -25.42
C GLU A 327 10.69 23.01 -26.30
N VAL A 328 9.61 22.35 -26.65
CA VAL A 328 9.64 21.12 -27.41
C VAL A 328 8.66 21.22 -28.57
N SER A 329 9.10 20.87 -29.77
CA SER A 329 8.22 20.64 -30.91
C SER A 329 7.89 19.16 -31.00
N VAL A 330 6.61 18.83 -31.03
CA VAL A 330 6.10 17.46 -31.10
C VAL A 330 5.30 17.27 -32.37
N GLU A 331 5.69 16.28 -33.17
CA GLU A 331 5.07 15.93 -34.42
C GLU A 331 4.50 14.52 -34.36
N PHE A 332 3.31 14.33 -34.91
CA PHE A 332 2.64 13.01 -34.98
C PHE A 332 2.55 12.52 -36.41
N ASP A 333 2.92 11.30 -36.66
CA ASP A 333 2.78 10.68 -37.97
C ASP A 333 1.32 10.65 -38.47
N ALA A 334 0.37 10.60 -37.51
CA ALA A 334 -1.06 10.64 -37.80
C ALA A 334 -1.58 12.01 -38.24
N PHE A 335 -0.84 13.11 -37.97
CA PHE A 335 -1.21 14.49 -38.29
C PHE A 335 -0.04 15.23 -38.95
N PRO A 336 0.37 14.85 -40.17
CA PRO A 336 1.55 15.45 -40.81
C PRO A 336 1.37 16.95 -41.02
N GLY A 337 2.39 17.72 -40.64
CA GLY A 337 2.41 19.19 -40.77
C GLY A 337 1.62 19.93 -39.66
N GLN A 338 1.09 19.23 -38.66
CA GLN A 338 0.44 19.85 -37.51
C GLN A 338 1.27 19.50 -36.25
N GLY A 339 2.25 20.32 -35.96
CA GLY A 339 3.08 20.20 -34.75
C GLY A 339 2.38 20.79 -33.53
N LEU A 340 2.60 20.17 -32.39
CA LEU A 340 2.25 20.73 -31.06
C LEU A 340 3.51 21.28 -30.39
N THR A 341 3.32 22.30 -29.58
CA THR A 341 4.37 22.81 -28.70
C THR A 341 4.17 22.25 -27.31
N GLY A 342 5.20 21.59 -26.80
CA GLY A 342 5.25 21.08 -25.43
C GLY A 342 6.36 21.72 -24.61
N ARG A 343 6.53 21.26 -23.39
CA ARG A 343 7.60 21.69 -22.49
C ARG A 343 8.16 20.52 -21.72
N VAL A 344 9.49 20.48 -21.55
CA VAL A 344 10.14 19.51 -20.68
C VAL A 344 9.75 19.80 -19.23
N VAL A 345 9.12 18.83 -18.55
CA VAL A 345 8.69 18.94 -17.14
C VAL A 345 9.52 18.07 -16.22
N HIS A 346 10.11 17.01 -16.72
CA HIS A 346 10.93 16.11 -15.94
C HIS A 346 12.08 15.54 -16.77
N VAL A 347 13.24 15.40 -16.14
CA VAL A 347 14.42 14.69 -16.68
C VAL A 347 14.85 13.70 -15.61
N ALA A 348 14.95 12.43 -15.94
CA ALA A 348 15.31 11.40 -14.99
C ALA A 348 16.77 11.55 -14.53
N ASP A 349 17.01 11.43 -13.22
CA ASP A 349 18.36 11.51 -12.61
C ASP A 349 19.18 10.24 -12.86
N ALA A 350 18.56 9.14 -13.28
CA ALA A 350 19.22 7.86 -13.52
C ALA A 350 18.92 7.34 -14.93
N GLY A 351 19.97 6.93 -15.63
CA GLY A 351 19.84 6.29 -16.92
C GLY A 351 19.43 4.82 -16.82
N THR A 352 18.63 4.37 -17.77
CA THR A 352 18.21 2.98 -17.94
C THR A 352 19.04 2.33 -19.05
N PRO A 353 19.83 1.28 -18.73
CA PRO A 353 20.55 0.55 -19.76
C PRO A 353 19.59 -0.31 -20.59
N ALA A 354 19.52 -0.06 -21.89
CA ALA A 354 18.76 -0.83 -22.85
C ALA A 354 19.64 -1.25 -24.02
N GLN A 355 19.77 -2.53 -24.27
CA GLN A 355 20.51 -3.09 -25.42
C GLN A 355 21.96 -2.56 -25.60
N GLY A 356 22.63 -2.20 -24.49
CA GLY A 356 24.02 -1.70 -24.54
C GLY A 356 24.16 -0.19 -24.71
N LEU A 357 23.06 0.55 -24.77
CA LEU A 357 22.98 2.01 -24.70
C LEU A 357 22.39 2.43 -23.37
N VAL A 358 22.84 3.57 -22.84
CA VAL A 358 22.25 4.20 -21.67
C VAL A 358 21.34 5.32 -22.15
N THR A 359 20.06 5.24 -21.78
CA THR A 359 19.08 6.26 -22.11
C THR A 359 18.46 6.84 -20.84
N TYR A 360 18.10 8.11 -20.92
CA TYR A 360 17.44 8.85 -19.83
C TYR A 360 16.02 9.18 -20.25
N GLU A 361 15.09 8.91 -19.35
CA GLU A 361 13.68 9.25 -19.58
C GLU A 361 13.45 10.75 -19.38
N VAL A 362 12.78 11.38 -20.35
CA VAL A 362 12.40 12.78 -20.32
C VAL A 362 10.92 12.89 -20.57
N THR A 363 10.18 13.51 -19.65
CA THR A 363 8.74 13.72 -19.77
C THR A 363 8.48 15.12 -20.32
N VAL A 364 7.70 15.17 -21.39
CA VAL A 364 7.28 16.40 -22.07
C VAL A 364 5.78 16.58 -21.87
N ASP A 365 5.36 17.66 -21.22
CA ASP A 365 3.95 18.04 -21.07
C ASP A 365 3.44 18.64 -22.39
N LEU A 366 2.33 18.10 -22.87
CA LEU A 366 1.64 18.57 -24.08
C LEU A 366 0.45 19.49 -23.74
N GLY A 367 0.11 19.61 -22.46
CA GLY A 367 -1.04 20.35 -21.98
C GLY A 367 -2.38 19.80 -22.47
N ASP A 368 -3.28 20.70 -22.87
CA ASP A 368 -4.56 20.36 -23.51
C ASP A 368 -4.42 20.60 -25.03
N PRO A 369 -4.13 19.56 -25.81
CA PRO A 369 -3.83 19.69 -27.22
C PRO A 369 -5.10 20.03 -28.03
N ALA A 370 -4.99 20.99 -28.92
CA ALA A 370 -6.05 21.33 -29.87
C ALA A 370 -6.31 20.21 -30.89
N LEU A 371 -5.41 19.25 -31.02
CA LEU A 371 -5.51 18.09 -31.92
C LEU A 371 -6.18 16.91 -31.20
N PRO A 372 -6.94 16.06 -31.91
CA PRO A 372 -7.56 14.88 -31.34
C PRO A 372 -6.55 13.74 -31.16
N ILE A 373 -5.50 13.98 -30.39
CA ILE A 373 -4.51 12.94 -30.05
C ILE A 373 -5.12 11.88 -29.16
N LYS A 374 -4.55 10.70 -29.22
CA LYS A 374 -4.96 9.56 -28.38
C LYS A 374 -3.74 9.03 -27.61
N ALA A 375 -3.99 8.49 -26.46
CA ALA A 375 -2.97 7.77 -25.72
C ALA A 375 -2.40 6.61 -26.57
N ASP A 376 -1.18 6.24 -26.30
CA ASP A 376 -0.38 5.22 -27.00
C ASP A 376 -0.03 5.59 -28.46
N MET A 377 -0.28 6.84 -28.92
CA MET A 377 0.25 7.34 -30.20
C MET A 377 1.74 7.59 -30.12
N THR A 378 2.45 7.26 -31.19
CA THR A 378 3.87 7.58 -31.34
C THR A 378 4.04 9.06 -31.73
N ALA A 379 4.95 9.74 -31.05
CA ALA A 379 5.31 11.13 -31.29
C ALA A 379 6.80 11.28 -31.58
N GLY A 380 7.12 12.03 -32.61
CA GLY A 380 8.47 12.55 -32.84
C GLY A 380 8.66 13.83 -32.06
N VAL A 381 9.67 13.89 -31.21
CA VAL A 381 9.91 14.98 -30.27
C VAL A 381 11.23 15.64 -30.59
N LYS A 382 11.24 16.98 -30.72
CA LYS A 382 12.43 17.80 -30.96
C LYS A 382 12.55 18.82 -29.82
N ILE A 383 13.46 18.57 -28.88
CA ILE A 383 13.72 19.44 -27.72
C ILE A 383 14.67 20.54 -28.17
N ILE A 384 14.29 21.78 -27.99
CA ILE A 384 15.12 22.96 -28.34
C ILE A 384 16.12 23.18 -27.21
N VAL A 385 17.36 22.77 -27.45
CA VAL A 385 18.44 22.87 -26.44
C VAL A 385 19.25 24.17 -26.55
N ALA A 386 19.25 24.84 -27.71
CA ALA A 386 19.85 26.12 -27.88
C ALA A 386 19.20 26.90 -29.04
N ARG A 387 19.03 28.20 -28.89
CA ARG A 387 18.61 29.11 -29.96
C ARG A 387 19.59 30.29 -30.00
N ARG A 388 20.08 30.62 -31.22
CA ARG A 388 20.92 31.77 -31.47
C ARG A 388 20.32 32.55 -32.65
N GLU A 389 20.29 33.87 -32.50
CA GLU A 389 19.77 34.78 -33.51
C GLU A 389 20.91 35.60 -34.11
N ASP A 390 20.82 35.89 -35.41
CA ASP A 390 21.77 36.74 -36.16
C ASP A 390 23.24 36.27 -36.09
N VAL A 391 23.46 34.92 -36.23
CA VAL A 391 24.80 34.30 -36.21
C VAL A 391 25.25 33.88 -37.61
N LEU A 392 26.56 33.77 -37.82
CA LEU A 392 27.12 33.27 -39.09
C LEU A 392 26.85 31.75 -39.24
N LEU A 393 26.19 31.39 -40.32
CA LEU A 393 25.76 30.04 -40.63
C LEU A 393 26.52 29.50 -41.83
N VAL A 394 26.99 28.27 -41.68
CA VAL A 394 27.62 27.53 -42.78
C VAL A 394 26.89 26.17 -42.90
N PRO A 395 26.59 25.74 -44.15
CA PRO A 395 26.05 24.40 -44.31
C PRO A 395 26.94 23.34 -43.63
N GLY A 396 26.36 22.48 -42.77
CA GLY A 396 27.15 21.54 -41.97
C GLY A 396 28.06 20.60 -42.79
N ARG A 397 27.70 20.37 -44.07
CA ARG A 397 28.52 19.60 -45.03
C ARG A 397 29.79 20.34 -45.53
N ALA A 398 29.89 21.65 -45.31
CA ALA A 398 31.07 22.44 -45.67
C ALA A 398 32.17 22.38 -44.61
N VAL A 399 31.81 22.05 -43.37
CA VAL A 399 32.76 21.93 -42.27
C VAL A 399 33.50 20.58 -42.38
N ARG A 400 34.83 20.68 -42.41
CA ARG A 400 35.73 19.52 -42.52
C ARG A 400 36.60 19.38 -41.28
N ARG A 401 37.10 18.19 -41.06
CA ARG A 401 37.99 17.86 -39.95
C ARG A 401 39.37 17.44 -40.43
N ASP A 402 40.42 17.99 -39.85
CA ASP A 402 41.80 17.57 -40.05
C ASP A 402 42.47 17.41 -38.65
N GLY A 403 42.53 16.16 -38.20
CA GLY A 403 42.91 15.83 -36.81
C GLY A 403 41.95 16.42 -35.80
N GLU A 404 42.39 17.29 -34.93
CA GLU A 404 41.58 18.01 -33.93
C GLU A 404 41.02 19.34 -34.45
N SER A 405 41.56 19.88 -35.56
CA SER A 405 41.14 21.14 -36.11
C SER A 405 39.93 21.04 -37.02
N ARG A 406 39.07 22.04 -36.95
CA ARG A 406 37.93 22.21 -37.89
C ARG A 406 38.26 23.32 -38.87
N TYR A 407 37.92 23.12 -40.11
CA TYR A 407 38.15 24.14 -41.17
C TYR A 407 37.01 24.11 -42.21
N VAL A 408 36.87 25.19 -42.93
CA VAL A 408 36.09 25.29 -44.13
C VAL A 408 37.02 25.61 -45.32
N GLU A 409 36.62 25.24 -46.50
CA GLU A 409 37.35 25.60 -47.71
C GLU A 409 36.67 26.78 -48.39
N LEU A 410 37.32 27.95 -48.29
CA LEU A 410 36.87 29.21 -48.91
C LEU A 410 37.23 29.17 -50.39
N VAL A 411 36.32 29.71 -51.22
CA VAL A 411 36.52 29.85 -52.68
C VAL A 411 37.02 31.30 -52.92
N GLU A 412 38.34 31.47 -53.18
CA GLU A 412 38.92 32.74 -53.55
C GLU A 412 39.25 32.71 -55.04
N GLY A 413 38.30 33.14 -55.85
CA GLY A 413 38.43 33.06 -57.31
C GLY A 413 38.53 31.62 -57.81
N THR A 414 39.72 31.12 -58.19
CA THR A 414 39.97 29.74 -58.63
C THR A 414 40.67 28.89 -57.60
N SER A 415 41.09 29.43 -56.49
CA SER A 415 41.83 28.75 -55.42
C SER A 415 40.91 28.39 -54.25
N LEU A 416 41.20 27.26 -53.68
CA LEU A 416 40.53 26.79 -52.46
C LEU A 416 41.48 27.02 -51.30
N THR A 417 41.11 27.93 -50.36
CA THR A 417 41.91 28.25 -49.17
C THR A 417 41.28 27.61 -47.95
N ARG A 418 42.07 26.94 -47.11
CA ARG A 418 41.59 26.38 -45.87
C ARG A 418 41.55 27.46 -44.77
N ALA A 419 40.39 27.76 -44.29
CA ALA A 419 40.18 28.66 -43.16
C ALA A 419 39.86 27.84 -41.92
N PRO A 420 40.73 27.89 -40.87
CA PRO A 420 40.40 27.27 -39.59
C PRO A 420 39.22 28.01 -38.97
N VAL A 421 38.22 27.26 -38.42
CA VAL A 421 36.99 27.82 -37.86
C VAL A 421 36.75 27.29 -36.44
N GLU A 422 36.17 28.15 -35.63
CA GLU A 422 35.62 27.78 -34.33
C GLU A 422 34.10 27.61 -34.50
N LEU A 423 33.63 26.43 -34.10
CA LEU A 423 32.22 26.06 -34.24
C LEU A 423 31.44 26.47 -32.98
N GLY A 424 30.25 27.01 -33.19
CA GLY A 424 29.26 27.25 -32.16
C GLY A 424 28.18 26.17 -32.11
N VAL A 425 26.93 26.57 -32.14
CA VAL A 425 25.75 25.70 -32.11
C VAL A 425 25.61 24.96 -33.44
N SER A 426 25.32 23.66 -33.37
CA SER A 426 25.06 22.81 -34.54
C SER A 426 23.56 22.56 -34.64
N GLY A 427 22.95 22.98 -35.73
CA GLY A 427 21.58 22.67 -36.12
C GLY A 427 21.49 21.45 -37.06
N GLU A 428 20.32 21.21 -37.64
CA GLU A 428 20.07 20.07 -38.57
C GLU A 428 20.80 20.26 -39.90
N GLU A 429 20.79 21.46 -40.50
CA GLU A 429 21.39 21.75 -41.83
C GLU A 429 22.60 22.64 -41.73
N TYR A 430 22.65 23.58 -40.80
CA TYR A 430 23.65 24.59 -40.64
C TYR A 430 24.40 24.46 -39.33
N ILE A 431 25.61 25.01 -39.30
CA ILE A 431 26.46 25.10 -38.10
C ILE A 431 26.85 26.59 -37.94
N GLU A 432 26.71 27.08 -36.70
CA GLU A 432 27.21 28.38 -36.30
C GLU A 432 28.73 28.43 -36.36
N ILE A 433 29.28 29.46 -36.94
CA ILE A 433 30.71 29.77 -36.91
C ILE A 433 30.96 30.97 -36.06
N LEU A 434 31.77 30.80 -34.99
CA LEU A 434 32.12 31.84 -34.05
C LEU A 434 33.27 32.73 -34.57
N SER A 435 34.22 32.13 -35.34
CA SER A 435 35.35 32.85 -35.94
C SER A 435 35.91 32.09 -37.14
N GLY A 436 36.58 32.82 -38.06
CA GLY A 436 37.32 32.26 -39.19
C GLY A 436 36.68 32.48 -40.56
N VAL A 437 35.47 33.05 -40.68
CA VAL A 437 34.79 33.41 -41.94
C VAL A 437 34.01 34.72 -41.75
N GLU A 438 33.71 35.35 -42.90
CA GLU A 438 32.88 36.55 -42.96
C GLU A 438 31.57 36.30 -43.72
N GLU A 439 30.56 37.14 -43.48
CA GLU A 439 29.28 37.07 -44.21
C GLU A 439 29.49 37.26 -45.71
N GLY A 440 28.95 36.36 -46.50
CA GLY A 440 29.10 36.37 -47.97
C GLY A 440 30.25 35.53 -48.50
N ASP A 441 31.10 34.98 -47.64
CA ASP A 441 32.15 34.06 -48.05
C ASP A 441 31.54 32.81 -48.73
N GLU A 442 32.14 32.40 -49.84
CA GLU A 442 31.74 31.19 -50.57
C GLU A 442 32.52 29.98 -50.05
N VAL A 443 31.84 28.95 -49.59
CA VAL A 443 32.42 27.74 -49.01
C VAL A 443 32.11 26.48 -49.83
N VAL A 444 33.02 25.52 -49.85
CA VAL A 444 32.85 24.24 -50.58
C VAL A 444 31.99 23.30 -49.73
N VAL A 445 30.81 22.96 -50.21
CA VAL A 445 29.89 22.01 -49.58
C VAL A 445 30.18 20.58 -49.99
N GLN A 446 30.51 20.38 -51.29
CA GLN A 446 30.77 19.06 -51.83
C GLN A 446 31.89 19.04 -52.87
N ARG A 447 32.84 18.12 -52.71
CA ARG A 447 33.82 17.80 -53.78
C ARG A 447 33.39 16.59 -54.57
N PRO A 448 33.67 16.52 -55.87
CA PRO A 448 33.51 15.32 -56.66
C PRO A 448 34.40 14.21 -56.06
N ARG A 449 33.89 13.02 -55.98
CA ARG A 449 34.70 11.85 -55.63
C ARG A 449 35.63 11.56 -56.82
N THR A 450 36.92 11.89 -56.70
CA THR A 450 37.94 11.36 -57.61
C THR A 450 38.05 9.87 -57.37
N SER A 451 37.43 9.09 -58.25
CA SER A 451 37.69 7.65 -58.35
C SER A 451 39.11 7.45 -58.89
N SER A 452 40.06 7.29 -58.01
CA SER A 452 41.38 6.75 -58.38
C SER A 452 41.24 5.27 -58.70
N PHE A 453 40.77 4.94 -59.89
CA PHE A 453 40.97 3.63 -60.45
C PHE A 453 42.44 3.56 -60.91
N GLN A 454 43.37 3.15 -60.07
CA GLN A 454 44.67 2.65 -60.46
C GLN A 454 44.46 1.22 -60.98
N PHE A 455 44.37 1.10 -62.34
CA PHE A 455 44.62 -0.15 -62.98
C PHE A 455 46.11 -0.39 -62.90
N GLN A 456 46.57 -1.27 -62.07
CA GLN A 456 47.84 -1.92 -62.15
C GLN A 456 47.65 -3.17 -63.06
N GLY A 457 47.96 -3.00 -64.38
CA GLY A 457 48.16 -4.12 -65.28
C GLY A 457 49.62 -4.55 -65.16
N GLY A 458 49.82 -5.87 -65.10
CA GLY A 458 51.06 -6.54 -65.12
C GLY A 458 50.92 -7.99 -64.73
#